data_92d5621801cbd0dd274d7b26494857fa
#
_entry.id   92d5621801cbd0dd274d7b26494857fa
#
_cell.length_a   1.000
_cell.length_b   1.000
_cell.length_c   1.000
_cell.angle_alpha   90.00
_cell.angle_beta   90.00
_cell.angle_gamma   90.00
#
_symmetry.space_group_name_H-M   'P 1'
#
loop_
_entity.id
_entity.type
_entity.pdbx_description
1 polymer ?
#
loop_
_entity_poly.entity_id
_entity_poly.type
_entity_poly.pdbx_seq_one_letter_code
_entity_poly.pdbx_strand_id
1 'polypeptide(L)'
;WADFNRIKAGFKIPCHCAAGNHDVGNNPTVESLQAYREKIGKDYYTVEHKGYTFVIANTQLWKAPLKGESEKHDKWFKGVLAAAKKKASPVVVVVHYPLFVKTPDEKENYYNIPSAKRMELLKLCKENGVVAFLAGHTHKLVVNEYKGIQLVNGETTSKNFDNRPMGFRWWDVAAKAKMVHRFVALEGMDE
;
A
#
# COMPACT_ATOMS: atom_id res chain seq x y z
N TRP A 1 1.34 -19.66 0.80
CA TRP A 1 0.36 -19.05 1.73
C TRP A 1 0.14 -19.87 3.01
N ALA A 2 0.29 -21.19 2.99
CA ALA A 2 0.11 -22.01 4.19
C ALA A 2 1.03 -21.57 5.33
N ASP A 3 2.33 -21.45 5.07
CA ASP A 3 3.31 -20.98 6.07
C ASP A 3 3.04 -19.54 6.52
N PHE A 4 2.71 -18.66 5.60
CA PHE A 4 2.32 -17.29 5.94
C PHE A 4 1.13 -17.27 6.92
N ASN A 5 0.07 -18.03 6.64
CA ASN A 5 -1.09 -18.09 7.50
C ASN A 5 -0.79 -18.71 8.87
N ARG A 6 0.06 -19.75 8.90
CA ARG A 6 0.53 -20.38 10.14
C ARG A 6 1.30 -19.38 11.01
N ILE A 7 2.23 -18.63 10.41
CA ILE A 7 3.03 -17.60 11.12
C ILE A 7 2.14 -16.45 11.57
N LYS A 8 1.28 -15.95 10.68
CA LYS A 8 0.33 -14.86 10.97
C LYS A 8 -0.60 -15.19 12.14
N ALA A 9 -1.04 -16.45 12.25
CA ALA A 9 -1.90 -16.90 13.34
C ALA A 9 -1.23 -16.80 14.73
N GLY A 10 0.11 -16.78 14.78
CA GLY A 10 0.88 -16.58 16.00
C GLY A 10 1.00 -15.13 16.47
N PHE A 11 0.59 -14.15 15.67
CA PHE A 11 0.67 -12.75 16.06
C PHE A 11 -0.40 -12.40 17.10
N LYS A 12 0.03 -11.70 18.16
CA LYS A 12 -0.88 -11.16 19.21
C LYS A 12 -1.50 -9.82 18.83
N ILE A 13 -1.12 -9.27 17.68
CA ILE A 13 -1.61 -8.00 17.12
C ILE A 13 -2.25 -8.24 15.77
N PRO A 14 -3.20 -7.40 15.32
CA PRO A 14 -3.80 -7.53 14.00
C PRO A 14 -2.75 -7.41 12.89
N CYS A 15 -2.80 -8.33 11.91
CA CYS A 15 -1.96 -8.31 10.73
C CYS A 15 -2.84 -8.04 9.50
N HIS A 16 -2.58 -6.92 8.84
CA HIS A 16 -3.31 -6.48 7.64
C HIS A 16 -2.44 -6.64 6.41
N CYS A 17 -3.00 -7.19 5.32
CA CYS A 17 -2.27 -7.54 4.11
C CYS A 17 -2.77 -6.73 2.91
N ALA A 18 -1.84 -6.22 2.11
CA ALA A 18 -2.12 -5.66 0.80
C ALA A 18 -1.64 -6.64 -0.28
N ALA A 19 -2.49 -6.91 -1.28
CA ALA A 19 -2.16 -7.81 -2.37
C ALA A 19 -1.04 -7.23 -3.25
N GLY A 20 -0.04 -8.05 -3.58
CA GLY A 20 1.04 -7.71 -4.50
C GLY A 20 0.97 -8.50 -5.81
N ASN A 21 1.86 -8.17 -6.74
CA ASN A 21 1.91 -8.84 -8.04
C ASN A 21 2.29 -10.32 -7.96
N HIS A 22 3.02 -10.74 -6.93
CA HIS A 22 3.31 -12.15 -6.69
C HIS A 22 2.14 -12.91 -6.07
N ASP A 23 1.13 -12.22 -5.57
CA ASP A 23 -0.07 -12.83 -5.00
C ASP A 23 -1.18 -13.02 -6.04
N VAL A 24 -1.40 -12.01 -6.88
CA VAL A 24 -2.54 -11.98 -7.83
C VAL A 24 -2.11 -11.85 -9.30
N GLY A 25 -0.80 -11.87 -9.57
CA GLY A 25 -0.22 -11.70 -10.91
C GLY A 25 0.04 -10.25 -11.31
N ASN A 26 0.96 -10.04 -12.26
CA ASN A 26 1.17 -8.72 -12.86
C ASN A 26 -0.08 -8.23 -13.60
N ASN A 27 -0.82 -9.14 -14.20
CA ASN A 27 -2.13 -8.94 -14.79
C ASN A 27 -3.13 -9.80 -13.99
N PRO A 28 -3.86 -9.22 -13.04
CA PRO A 28 -4.79 -9.99 -12.24
C PRO A 28 -5.93 -10.56 -13.07
N THR A 29 -6.42 -11.73 -12.67
CA THR A 29 -7.63 -12.36 -13.22
C THR A 29 -8.68 -12.50 -12.13
N VAL A 30 -9.93 -12.81 -12.50
CA VAL A 30 -10.98 -13.10 -11.53
C VAL A 30 -10.56 -14.25 -10.61
N GLU A 31 -9.96 -15.30 -11.19
CA GLU A 31 -9.52 -16.49 -10.49
C GLU A 31 -8.38 -16.18 -9.51
N SER A 32 -7.39 -15.38 -9.93
CA SER A 32 -6.27 -15.01 -9.05
C SER A 32 -6.71 -14.12 -7.88
N LEU A 33 -7.65 -13.20 -8.12
CA LEU A 33 -8.27 -12.39 -7.06
C LEU A 33 -9.09 -13.25 -6.11
N GLN A 34 -9.85 -14.21 -6.63
CA GLN A 34 -10.64 -15.12 -5.81
C GLN A 34 -9.73 -16.01 -4.95
N ALA A 35 -8.66 -16.57 -5.52
CA ALA A 35 -7.69 -17.38 -4.78
C ALA A 35 -7.04 -16.58 -3.64
N TYR A 36 -6.68 -15.31 -3.86
CA TYR A 36 -6.19 -14.45 -2.80
C TYR A 36 -7.24 -14.23 -1.70
N ARG A 37 -8.47 -13.90 -2.10
CA ARG A 37 -9.59 -13.64 -1.17
C ARG A 37 -9.90 -14.85 -0.28
N GLU A 38 -9.80 -16.06 -0.82
CA GLU A 38 -10.00 -17.31 -0.08
C GLU A 38 -8.84 -17.64 0.86
N LYS A 39 -7.60 -17.39 0.46
CA LYS A 39 -6.39 -17.81 1.19
C LYS A 39 -5.92 -16.78 2.22
N ILE A 40 -6.03 -15.50 1.91
CA ILE A 40 -5.50 -14.40 2.72
C ILE A 40 -6.62 -13.54 3.31
N GLY A 41 -7.65 -13.25 2.52
CA GLY A 41 -8.77 -12.38 2.88
C GLY A 41 -9.00 -11.28 1.85
N LYS A 42 -9.80 -10.30 2.20
CA LYS A 42 -10.15 -9.18 1.30
C LYS A 42 -8.89 -8.55 0.68
N ASP A 43 -8.91 -8.34 -0.63
CA ASP A 43 -7.82 -7.72 -1.38
C ASP A 43 -7.85 -6.17 -1.32
N TYR A 44 -8.97 -5.59 -0.89
CA TYR A 44 -9.07 -4.18 -0.49
C TYR A 44 -10.12 -3.99 0.61
N TYR A 45 -9.81 -3.15 1.60
CA TYR A 45 -10.65 -2.90 2.77
C TYR A 45 -10.14 -1.71 3.57
N THR A 46 -10.88 -1.34 4.62
CA THR A 46 -10.47 -0.28 5.56
C THR A 46 -10.35 -0.80 6.97
N VAL A 47 -9.48 -0.15 7.74
CA VAL A 47 -9.35 -0.33 9.19
C VAL A 47 -9.38 1.05 9.83
N GLU A 48 -10.25 1.25 10.81
CA GLU A 48 -10.25 2.46 11.63
C GLU A 48 -9.49 2.16 12.94
N HIS A 49 -8.49 2.99 13.26
CA HIS A 49 -7.72 2.84 14.49
C HIS A 49 -7.29 4.21 15.02
N LYS A 50 -7.63 4.50 16.28
CA LYS A 50 -7.24 5.73 17.01
C LYS A 50 -7.46 7.02 16.19
N GLY A 51 -8.60 7.13 15.52
CA GLY A 51 -8.99 8.31 14.75
C GLY A 51 -8.40 8.39 13.33
N TYR A 52 -7.60 7.42 12.91
CA TYR A 52 -7.11 7.27 11.55
C TYR A 52 -7.93 6.27 10.75
N THR A 53 -8.05 6.52 9.44
CA THR A 53 -8.57 5.55 8.48
C THR A 53 -7.41 4.98 7.68
N PHE A 54 -7.11 3.69 7.87
CA PHE A 54 -6.16 2.95 7.04
C PHE A 54 -6.94 2.33 5.88
N VAL A 55 -6.50 2.62 4.66
CA VAL A 55 -7.11 2.13 3.42
C VAL A 55 -6.13 1.17 2.75
N ILE A 56 -6.41 -0.11 2.87
CA ILE A 56 -5.66 -1.15 2.16
C ILE A 56 -6.26 -1.28 0.77
N ALA A 57 -5.51 -0.91 -0.28
CA ALA A 57 -5.98 -0.90 -1.65
C ALA A 57 -5.18 -1.88 -2.52
N ASN A 58 -5.84 -2.45 -3.53
CA ASN A 58 -5.22 -3.37 -4.46
C ASN A 58 -4.72 -2.62 -5.70
N THR A 59 -3.43 -2.27 -5.69
CA THR A 59 -2.80 -1.52 -6.78
C THR A 59 -2.68 -2.28 -8.09
N GLN A 60 -2.82 -3.61 -8.10
CA GLN A 60 -2.84 -4.40 -9.33
C GLN A 60 -4.03 -4.01 -10.22
N LEU A 61 -5.18 -3.67 -9.59
CA LEU A 61 -6.38 -3.20 -10.28
C LEU A 61 -6.22 -1.78 -10.88
N TRP A 62 -5.21 -1.03 -10.44
CA TRP A 62 -4.82 0.25 -11.05
C TRP A 62 -3.69 0.10 -12.08
N LYS A 63 -2.78 -0.87 -11.84
CA LYS A 63 -1.63 -1.13 -12.71
C LYS A 63 -2.04 -1.81 -14.00
N ALA A 64 -2.86 -2.84 -13.88
CA ALA A 64 -3.38 -3.64 -15.00
C ALA A 64 -4.90 -3.84 -14.79
N PRO A 65 -5.72 -2.92 -15.33
CA PRO A 65 -7.16 -2.93 -15.08
C PRO A 65 -7.84 -4.23 -15.52
N LEU A 66 -8.66 -4.79 -14.64
CA LEU A 66 -9.54 -5.92 -14.89
C LEU A 66 -10.98 -5.44 -14.92
N LYS A 67 -11.64 -5.63 -16.07
CA LYS A 67 -13.02 -5.18 -16.29
C LYS A 67 -13.97 -5.67 -15.19
N GLY A 68 -14.77 -4.77 -14.67
CA GLY A 68 -15.71 -5.03 -13.58
C GLY A 68 -15.07 -4.94 -12.18
N GLU A 69 -13.87 -5.49 -11.97
CA GLU A 69 -13.20 -5.46 -10.67
C GLU A 69 -12.52 -4.09 -10.42
N SER A 70 -11.85 -3.54 -11.44
CA SER A 70 -11.19 -2.24 -11.30
C SER A 70 -12.19 -1.10 -11.10
N GLU A 71 -13.31 -1.11 -11.78
CA GLU A 71 -14.39 -0.12 -11.61
C GLU A 71 -15.02 -0.20 -10.22
N LYS A 72 -15.25 -1.41 -9.69
CA LYS A 72 -15.74 -1.61 -8.31
C LYS A 72 -14.73 -1.08 -7.29
N HIS A 73 -13.44 -1.39 -7.48
CA HIS A 73 -12.36 -0.92 -6.62
C HIS A 73 -12.24 0.61 -6.64
N ASP A 74 -12.26 1.24 -7.81
CA ASP A 74 -12.23 2.70 -7.95
C ASP A 74 -13.41 3.39 -7.26
N LYS A 75 -14.62 2.87 -7.47
CA LYS A 75 -15.83 3.38 -6.82
C LYS A 75 -15.73 3.27 -5.30
N TRP A 76 -15.29 2.11 -4.81
CA TRP A 76 -15.08 1.89 -3.38
C TRP A 76 -14.02 2.85 -2.81
N PHE A 77 -12.87 2.98 -3.46
CA PHE A 77 -11.77 3.84 -2.99
C PHE A 77 -12.21 5.30 -2.88
N LYS A 78 -12.89 5.84 -3.90
CA LYS A 78 -13.48 7.19 -3.90
C LYS A 78 -14.48 7.36 -2.75
N GLY A 79 -15.34 6.37 -2.53
CA GLY A 79 -16.34 6.39 -1.46
C GLY A 79 -15.72 6.41 -0.06
N VAL A 80 -14.70 5.58 0.17
CA VAL A 80 -13.97 5.52 1.44
C VAL A 80 -13.26 6.84 1.75
N LEU A 81 -12.56 7.42 0.77
CA LEU A 81 -11.89 8.70 0.96
C LEU A 81 -12.86 9.83 1.27
N ALA A 82 -13.99 9.87 0.56
CA ALA A 82 -15.04 10.86 0.83
C ALA A 82 -15.65 10.69 2.23
N ALA A 83 -15.85 9.45 2.69
CA ALA A 83 -16.36 9.16 4.03
C ALA A 83 -15.36 9.58 5.13
N ALA A 84 -14.07 9.29 4.94
CA ALA A 84 -13.01 9.70 5.87
C ALA A 84 -12.91 11.24 5.96
N LYS A 85 -12.99 11.93 4.81
CA LYS A 85 -13.01 13.41 4.77
C LYS A 85 -14.18 14.00 5.57
N LYS A 86 -15.39 13.43 5.45
CA LYS A 86 -16.56 13.87 6.24
C LYS A 86 -16.36 13.73 7.73
N LYS A 87 -15.61 12.69 8.17
CA LYS A 87 -15.26 12.44 9.57
C LYS A 87 -14.04 13.27 10.04
N ALA A 88 -13.41 14.05 9.16
CA ALA A 88 -12.11 14.68 9.39
C ALA A 88 -11.02 13.68 9.86
N SER A 89 -11.11 12.43 9.43
CA SER A 89 -10.16 11.37 9.77
C SER A 89 -8.98 11.42 8.80
N PRO A 90 -7.73 11.56 9.28
CA PRO A 90 -6.54 11.42 8.45
C PRO A 90 -6.49 10.03 7.83
N VAL A 91 -6.11 9.96 6.54
CA VAL A 91 -6.08 8.70 5.80
C VAL A 91 -4.65 8.26 5.54
N VAL A 92 -4.36 6.99 5.84
CA VAL A 92 -3.13 6.30 5.43
C VAL A 92 -3.50 5.24 4.41
N VAL A 93 -2.96 5.35 3.19
CA VAL A 93 -3.16 4.34 2.14
C VAL A 93 -2.02 3.35 2.17
N VAL A 94 -2.33 2.06 2.23
CA VAL A 94 -1.35 0.96 2.27
C VAL A 94 -1.55 0.09 1.03
N VAL A 95 -0.48 -0.10 0.27
CA VAL A 95 -0.54 -0.72 -1.06
C VAL A 95 0.72 -1.51 -1.40
N HIS A 96 0.73 -2.11 -2.59
CA HIS A 96 1.93 -2.77 -3.12
C HIS A 96 2.74 -1.87 -4.07
N TYR A 97 2.17 -1.40 -5.18
CA TYR A 97 2.88 -0.49 -6.09
C TYR A 97 2.92 0.95 -5.57
N PRO A 98 4.07 1.65 -5.63
CA PRO A 98 4.12 3.09 -5.45
C PRO A 98 3.40 3.81 -6.59
N LEU A 99 2.90 5.01 -6.32
CA LEU A 99 2.36 5.87 -7.37
C LEU A 99 3.47 6.27 -8.35
N PHE A 100 4.63 6.65 -7.83
CA PHE A 100 5.86 6.95 -8.59
C PHE A 100 7.10 6.65 -7.75
N VAL A 101 8.25 6.53 -8.41
CA VAL A 101 9.54 6.22 -7.76
C VAL A 101 10.42 7.47 -7.65
N LYS A 102 10.44 8.32 -8.67
CA LYS A 102 11.27 9.54 -8.71
C LYS A 102 10.44 10.81 -8.70
N THR A 103 9.57 10.98 -9.71
CA THR A 103 8.76 12.19 -9.86
C THR A 103 7.32 11.84 -10.29
N PRO A 104 6.34 12.69 -9.94
CA PRO A 104 4.94 12.42 -10.29
C PRO A 104 4.68 12.29 -11.79
N ASP A 105 5.48 12.92 -12.62
CA ASP A 105 5.38 12.98 -14.08
C ASP A 105 6.30 11.98 -14.80
N GLU A 106 7.03 11.12 -14.05
CA GLU A 106 7.91 10.12 -14.63
C GLU A 106 7.16 9.19 -15.62
N LYS A 107 7.87 8.66 -16.60
CA LYS A 107 7.31 7.66 -17.53
C LYS A 107 6.84 6.43 -16.76
N GLU A 108 5.75 5.83 -17.25
CA GLU A 108 5.30 4.55 -16.70
C GLU A 108 6.32 3.46 -17.00
N ASN A 109 6.48 2.57 -16.04
CA ASN A 109 7.39 1.43 -16.11
C ASN A 109 6.90 0.32 -15.18
N TYR A 110 7.69 -0.74 -15.04
CA TYR A 110 7.34 -1.88 -14.18
C TYR A 110 7.04 -1.48 -12.73
N TYR A 111 7.71 -0.46 -12.20
CA TYR A 111 7.71 -0.14 -10.76
C TYR A 111 6.64 0.86 -10.33
N ASN A 112 5.91 1.50 -11.22
CA ASN A 112 4.98 2.58 -10.89
C ASN A 112 3.58 2.38 -11.49
N ILE A 113 2.62 3.16 -11.02
CA ILE A 113 1.26 3.19 -11.56
C ILE A 113 1.24 3.98 -12.87
N PRO A 114 0.44 3.56 -13.90
CA PRO A 114 0.30 4.29 -15.16
C PRO A 114 -0.01 5.77 -14.98
N SER A 115 0.60 6.62 -15.80
CA SER A 115 0.64 8.08 -15.60
C SER A 115 -0.73 8.72 -15.40
N ALA A 116 -1.70 8.41 -16.25
CA ALA A 116 -3.05 8.99 -16.14
C ALA A 116 -3.73 8.60 -14.80
N LYS A 117 -3.68 7.31 -14.43
CA LYS A 117 -4.24 6.82 -13.17
C LYS A 117 -3.50 7.40 -11.95
N ARG A 118 -2.18 7.51 -12.02
CA ARG A 118 -1.36 8.10 -10.97
C ARG A 118 -1.76 9.55 -10.69
N MET A 119 -1.93 10.37 -11.73
CA MET A 119 -2.34 11.77 -11.55
C MET A 119 -3.75 11.89 -10.98
N GLU A 120 -4.70 11.03 -11.41
CA GLU A 120 -6.03 10.93 -10.81
C GLU A 120 -5.93 10.61 -9.31
N LEU A 121 -5.15 9.59 -8.94
CA LEU A 121 -4.99 9.14 -7.55
C LEU A 121 -4.31 10.21 -6.69
N LEU A 122 -3.25 10.85 -7.16
CA LEU A 122 -2.57 11.94 -6.44
C LEU A 122 -3.51 13.10 -6.14
N LYS A 123 -4.32 13.50 -7.13
CA LYS A 123 -5.35 14.54 -6.94
C LYS A 123 -6.38 14.10 -5.90
N LEU A 124 -6.92 12.90 -6.06
CA LEU A 124 -7.94 12.35 -5.17
C LEU A 124 -7.43 12.22 -3.73
N CYS A 125 -6.21 11.72 -3.53
CA CYS A 125 -5.57 11.63 -2.22
C CYS A 125 -5.42 13.01 -1.57
N LYS A 126 -4.91 14.01 -2.32
CA LYS A 126 -4.74 15.37 -1.80
C LYS A 126 -6.05 16.02 -1.39
N GLU A 127 -7.11 15.85 -2.18
CA GLU A 127 -8.42 16.45 -1.94
C GLU A 127 -9.17 15.82 -0.75
N ASN A 128 -8.76 14.62 -0.31
CA ASN A 128 -9.51 13.84 0.68
C ASN A 128 -8.71 13.50 1.97
N GLY A 129 -7.66 14.27 2.28
CA GLY A 129 -6.99 14.16 3.59
C GLY A 129 -6.09 12.94 3.74
N VAL A 130 -5.57 12.40 2.63
CA VAL A 130 -4.51 11.38 2.70
C VAL A 130 -3.23 12.05 3.19
N VAL A 131 -2.65 11.51 4.25
CA VAL A 131 -1.42 12.02 4.88
C VAL A 131 -0.21 11.16 4.55
N ALA A 132 -0.41 9.88 4.26
CA ALA A 132 0.65 8.97 3.84
C ALA A 132 0.16 7.92 2.85
N PHE A 133 1.06 7.51 1.95
CA PHE A 133 0.88 6.44 0.98
C PHE A 133 2.07 5.49 1.13
N LEU A 134 1.82 4.32 1.71
CA LEU A 134 2.82 3.33 2.08
C LEU A 134 2.83 2.21 1.06
N ALA A 135 3.97 1.97 0.45
CA ALA A 135 4.11 0.98 -0.61
C ALA A 135 5.32 0.06 -0.42
N GLY A 136 5.40 -0.98 -1.25
CA GLY A 136 6.50 -1.92 -1.37
C GLY A 136 6.99 -2.06 -2.81
N HIS A 137 7.08 -3.27 -3.32
CA HIS A 137 7.34 -3.65 -4.71
C HIS A 137 8.77 -3.39 -5.22
N THR A 138 9.34 -2.23 -4.95
CA THR A 138 10.66 -1.87 -5.53
C THR A 138 11.83 -2.57 -4.86
N HIS A 139 11.62 -3.17 -3.69
CA HIS A 139 12.68 -3.74 -2.85
C HIS A 139 13.80 -2.72 -2.54
N LYS A 140 13.43 -1.45 -2.49
CA LYS A 140 14.31 -0.32 -2.18
C LYS A 140 13.58 0.68 -1.31
N LEU A 141 14.33 1.34 -0.44
CA LEU A 141 13.79 2.51 0.22
C LEU A 141 13.63 3.67 -0.78
N VAL A 142 12.41 4.17 -0.91
CA VAL A 142 12.12 5.41 -1.63
C VAL A 142 11.25 6.29 -0.72
N VAL A 143 11.70 7.50 -0.46
CA VAL A 143 10.98 8.50 0.34
C VAL A 143 10.72 9.71 -0.53
N ASN A 144 9.46 9.95 -0.82
CA ASN A 144 8.99 11.08 -1.58
C ASN A 144 7.92 11.86 -0.80
N GLU A 145 7.64 13.06 -1.24
CA GLU A 145 6.52 13.87 -0.79
C GLU A 145 5.76 14.43 -1.99
N TYR A 146 4.45 14.49 -1.90
CA TYR A 146 3.61 15.17 -2.87
C TYR A 146 2.58 16.03 -2.16
N LYS A 147 2.77 17.35 -2.20
CA LYS A 147 1.83 18.35 -1.63
C LYS A 147 1.42 18.04 -0.19
N GLY A 148 2.38 17.62 0.65
CA GLY A 148 2.16 17.27 2.06
C GLY A 148 1.73 15.83 2.31
N ILE A 149 1.67 14.97 1.29
CA ILE A 149 1.45 13.52 1.44
C ILE A 149 2.82 12.85 1.45
N GLN A 150 3.13 12.08 2.50
CA GLN A 150 4.32 11.24 2.53
C GLN A 150 4.10 10.01 1.64
N LEU A 151 4.99 9.76 0.68
CA LEU A 151 4.96 8.56 -0.16
C LEU A 151 6.22 7.75 0.13
N VAL A 152 6.05 6.63 0.83
CA VAL A 152 7.18 5.83 1.30
C VAL A 152 7.07 4.41 0.81
N ASN A 153 8.07 4.01 0.03
CA ASN A 153 8.34 2.61 -0.28
C ASN A 153 9.29 2.05 0.77
N GLY A 154 8.85 1.02 1.46
CA GLY A 154 9.65 0.36 2.48
C GLY A 154 10.65 -0.64 1.91
N GLU A 155 11.62 -0.95 2.73
CA GLU A 155 12.51 -2.09 2.58
C GLU A 155 11.73 -3.41 2.70
N THR A 156 12.34 -4.52 2.31
CA THR A 156 11.74 -5.84 2.43
C THR A 156 12.37 -6.67 3.56
N THR A 157 11.62 -7.67 4.02
CA THR A 157 12.09 -8.68 4.96
C THR A 157 12.73 -9.88 4.26
N SER A 158 12.93 -9.83 2.93
CA SER A 158 13.45 -10.95 2.14
C SER A 158 14.69 -10.59 1.32
N LYS A 159 14.61 -9.57 0.46
CA LYS A 159 15.74 -9.16 -0.40
C LYS A 159 15.59 -7.70 -0.81
N ASN A 160 16.54 -6.87 -0.42
CA ASN A 160 16.65 -5.49 -0.87
C ASN A 160 17.60 -5.37 -2.08
N PHE A 161 17.26 -4.48 -3.03
CA PHE A 161 18.07 -4.23 -4.24
C PHE A 161 18.92 -2.96 -4.15
N ASP A 162 19.00 -2.35 -2.97
CA ASP A 162 19.78 -1.15 -2.68
C ASP A 162 20.89 -1.41 -1.64
N ASN A 163 21.24 -2.69 -1.45
CA ASN A 163 22.26 -3.15 -0.48
C ASN A 163 21.98 -2.76 0.99
N ARG A 164 20.74 -2.42 1.31
CA ARG A 164 20.30 -2.17 2.69
C ARG A 164 20.04 -3.50 3.40
N PRO A 165 20.20 -3.55 4.73
CA PRO A 165 19.80 -4.70 5.52
C PRO A 165 18.32 -5.04 5.31
N MET A 166 17.96 -6.31 5.46
CA MET A 166 16.56 -6.72 5.52
C MET A 166 15.90 -6.17 6.79
N GLY A 167 14.65 -5.79 6.70
CA GLY A 167 13.95 -5.19 7.84
C GLY A 167 12.58 -4.67 7.48
N PHE A 168 12.05 -3.86 8.37
CA PHE A 168 10.74 -3.23 8.21
C PHE A 168 10.75 -1.79 8.71
N ARG A 169 9.68 -1.04 8.36
CA ARG A 169 9.49 0.31 8.84
C ARG A 169 8.53 0.34 10.02
N TRP A 170 9.03 0.88 11.11
CA TRP A 170 8.21 1.28 12.24
C TRP A 170 7.65 2.67 12.02
N TRP A 171 6.35 2.83 12.25
CA TRP A 171 5.67 4.12 12.12
C TRP A 171 5.09 4.54 13.47
N ASP A 172 5.47 5.72 13.94
CA ASP A 172 4.86 6.38 15.08
C ASP A 172 3.83 7.37 14.56
N VAL A 173 2.56 7.13 14.90
CA VAL A 173 1.42 7.89 14.42
C VAL A 173 0.89 8.73 15.57
N ALA A 174 1.30 9.99 15.64
CA ALA A 174 0.88 10.94 16.67
C ALA A 174 -0.47 11.59 16.32
N ALA A 175 -1.12 12.17 17.33
CA ALA A 175 -2.28 13.04 17.11
C ALA A 175 -1.94 14.16 16.11
N LYS A 176 -2.94 14.66 15.35
CA LYS A 176 -2.82 15.72 14.34
C LYS A 176 -2.05 15.33 13.07
N ALA A 177 -2.17 14.09 12.64
CA ALA A 177 -1.67 13.59 11.36
C ALA A 177 -0.15 13.68 11.15
N LYS A 178 0.64 13.92 12.19
CA LYS A 178 2.10 13.86 12.08
C LYS A 178 2.56 12.41 12.23
N MET A 179 3.12 11.87 11.15
CA MET A 179 3.70 10.53 11.12
C MET A 179 5.21 10.63 10.98
N VAL A 180 5.93 9.87 11.80
CA VAL A 180 7.37 9.69 11.68
C VAL A 180 7.67 8.21 11.54
N HIS A 181 8.75 7.88 10.84
CA HIS A 181 9.11 6.48 10.64
C HIS A 181 10.60 6.25 10.79
N ARG A 182 10.97 5.04 11.17
CA ARG A 182 12.35 4.57 11.26
C ARG A 182 12.47 3.16 10.72
N PHE A 183 13.66 2.80 10.32
CA PHE A 183 14.01 1.44 9.93
C PHE A 183 14.27 0.59 11.18
N VAL A 184 13.84 -0.67 11.13
CA VAL A 184 14.16 -1.71 12.11
C VAL A 184 14.71 -2.89 11.34
N ALA A 185 15.99 -3.21 11.56
CA ALA A 185 16.65 -4.37 10.96
C ALA A 185 16.11 -5.68 11.56
N LEU A 186 16.12 -6.74 10.77
CA LEU A 186 15.91 -8.09 11.29
C LEU A 186 17.19 -8.56 11.94
N GLU A 187 17.12 -9.01 13.19
CA GLU A 187 18.24 -9.60 13.90
C GLU A 187 18.56 -10.99 13.33
N GLY A 188 19.85 -11.34 13.28
CA GLY A 188 20.32 -12.67 12.84
C GLY A 188 20.24 -12.93 11.34
N MET A 189 20.09 -11.90 10.52
CA MET A 189 20.07 -11.97 9.06
C MET A 189 21.27 -11.25 8.42
N ASP A 190 22.36 -11.11 9.19
CA ASP A 190 23.63 -10.55 8.72
C ASP A 190 24.41 -11.66 7.99
N GLU A 191 23.99 -12.00 6.73
CA GLU A 191 24.87 -12.63 5.73
C GLU A 191 24.25 -12.55 4.33
#